data_43d654226e3043456166f755ecb2d3b5
#
_entry.id   43d654226e3043456166f755ecb2d3b5
#
_cell.length_a   1.000
_cell.length_b   1.000
_cell.length_c   1.000
_cell.angle_alpha   90.00
_cell.angle_beta   90.00
_cell.angle_gamma   90.00
#
_symmetry.space_group_name_H-M   'P 1'
#
loop_
_entity.id
_entity.type
_entity.pdbx_description
1 polymer ?
#
loop_
_entity_poly.entity_id
_entity_poly.type
_entity_poly.pdbx_seq_one_letter_code
_entity_poly.pdbx_strand_id
1 'polypeptide(L)'
;MKVYHMEGFTMTRIDIFSGFLGAGKTTLIRKLINEGYKGQKLVLIENEFGEIAIDGGFLKDAGVQITEMNSGCICCTLVGDFTKALKKVMDDYAPDRIIIEPSGVGKLSDVAKAVEHVEGAHIGAKVTVVDAGKCRMYMRNFGEFFNDQVENADLIVMSRTDITPEAKVQTAADMLRTLNHDAGLITTPLDKISGEQILEAMDKNGLRAQMEELEHEHEHHHHDHDDDDDDCCCGHDHEHHHHHDHDDDDDCCCGHDHDHDHEEHEHHHHDHDHGDECSCGCHDHDHEHHHHHHADEVFTSWGMETPRKFTEESLKKILEALDESAVYGTILRAKGIVDASDGDWLYFDYTPGEYDVRRGNAAVTGRFCVIGSKLNEQALKELFEVE
;
A
#
# COMPACT_ATOMS: atom_id res chain seq x y z
N MET A 1 22.99 -11.38 14.11
CA MET A 1 23.00 -11.30 12.65
C MET A 1 23.26 -12.70 12.11
N LYS A 2 22.19 -13.44 11.78
CA LYS A 2 22.30 -14.74 11.11
C LYS A 2 21.99 -14.50 9.63
N VAL A 3 23.03 -14.56 8.83
CA VAL A 3 22.91 -14.61 7.36
C VAL A 3 22.37 -15.99 7.01
N TYR A 4 21.19 -16.06 6.43
CA TYR A 4 20.67 -17.30 5.87
C TYR A 4 21.51 -17.67 4.64
N HIS A 5 22.46 -18.57 4.82
CA HIS A 5 23.17 -19.22 3.73
C HIS A 5 22.41 -20.49 3.35
N MET A 6 21.58 -20.43 2.34
CA MET A 6 21.28 -21.59 1.50
C MET A 6 22.27 -21.55 0.32
N GLU A 7 23.22 -22.48 0.33
CA GLU A 7 24.16 -22.80 -0.73
C GLU A 7 24.54 -21.67 -1.73
N GLY A 8 25.31 -20.65 -1.25
CA GLY A 8 26.05 -19.76 -2.14
C GLY A 8 25.32 -18.52 -2.67
N PHE A 9 24.02 -18.35 -2.43
CA PHE A 9 23.28 -17.14 -2.81
C PHE A 9 22.98 -16.29 -1.58
N THR A 10 23.55 -15.09 -1.52
CA THR A 10 23.13 -14.05 -0.57
C THR A 10 21.83 -13.42 -1.07
N MET A 11 20.71 -13.69 -0.40
CA MET A 11 19.45 -13.02 -0.72
C MET A 11 19.50 -11.56 -0.28
N THR A 12 19.12 -10.65 -1.18
CA THR A 12 18.99 -9.24 -0.87
C THR A 12 17.77 -8.98 0.01
N ARG A 13 17.97 -8.35 1.16
CA ARG A 13 16.88 -7.96 2.04
C ARG A 13 16.15 -6.72 1.52
N ILE A 14 14.83 -6.74 1.48
CA ILE A 14 13.97 -5.63 1.08
C ILE A 14 13.10 -5.20 2.25
N ASP A 15 13.19 -3.93 2.67
CA ASP A 15 12.30 -3.34 3.66
C ASP A 15 11.34 -2.37 2.96
N ILE A 16 10.03 -2.47 3.23
CA ILE A 16 8.98 -1.66 2.63
C ILE A 16 8.48 -0.66 3.66
N PHE A 17 8.52 0.64 3.33
CA PHE A 17 8.05 1.74 4.18
C PHE A 17 6.79 2.36 3.61
N SER A 18 5.64 1.85 3.99
CA SER A 18 4.33 2.35 3.62
C SER A 18 3.81 3.40 4.61
N GLY A 19 2.66 3.95 4.33
CA GLY A 19 1.97 4.96 5.13
C GLY A 19 1.39 6.05 4.26
N PHE A 20 0.30 6.66 4.72
CA PHE A 20 -0.45 7.63 3.93
C PHE A 20 0.36 8.89 3.60
N LEU A 21 -0.14 9.72 2.68
CA LEU A 21 0.54 10.96 2.26
C LEU A 21 0.82 11.88 3.45
N GLY A 22 2.06 12.38 3.54
CA GLY A 22 2.47 13.27 4.64
C GLY A 22 2.64 12.60 6.02
N ALA A 23 2.51 11.27 6.12
CA ALA A 23 2.67 10.55 7.39
C ALA A 23 4.09 10.59 7.97
N GLY A 24 5.10 10.98 7.19
CA GLY A 24 6.50 11.08 7.66
C GLY A 24 7.39 9.91 7.27
N LYS A 25 7.05 9.14 6.23
CA LYS A 25 7.84 8.02 5.72
C LYS A 25 9.30 8.42 5.45
N THR A 26 9.51 9.41 4.62
CA THR A 26 10.85 9.93 4.28
C THR A 26 11.63 10.38 5.50
N THR A 27 10.97 10.95 6.53
CA THR A 27 11.61 11.34 7.79
C THR A 27 12.12 10.12 8.55
N LEU A 28 11.32 9.06 8.64
CA LEU A 28 11.71 7.81 9.27
C LEU A 28 12.87 7.13 8.50
N ILE A 29 12.78 7.06 7.18
CA ILE A 29 13.82 6.47 6.32
C ILE A 29 15.14 7.21 6.51
N ARG A 30 15.14 8.55 6.50
CA ARG A 30 16.34 9.36 6.77
C ARG A 30 16.97 9.05 8.13
N LYS A 31 16.15 8.94 9.16
CA LYS A 31 16.63 8.59 10.50
C LYS A 31 17.30 7.22 10.51
N LEU A 32 16.69 6.21 9.88
CA LEU A 32 17.26 4.87 9.77
C LEU A 32 18.55 4.84 8.96
N ILE A 33 18.63 5.59 7.86
CA ILE A 33 19.85 5.71 7.05
C ILE A 33 20.99 6.29 7.90
N ASN A 34 20.71 7.34 8.66
CA ASN A 34 21.73 8.03 9.45
C ASN A 34 22.15 7.28 10.72
N GLU A 35 21.24 6.55 11.36
CA GLU A 35 21.43 5.97 12.68
C GLU A 35 21.46 4.43 12.67
N GLY A 36 20.62 3.78 11.86
CA GLY A 36 20.38 2.32 11.90
C GLY A 36 21.19 1.52 10.87
N TYR A 37 21.25 1.97 9.62
CA TYR A 37 21.83 1.20 8.50
C TYR A 37 23.32 1.46 8.25
N LYS A 38 24.06 1.90 9.27
CA LYS A 38 25.48 2.24 9.13
C LYS A 38 26.31 1.08 8.58
N GLY A 39 27.10 1.37 7.55
CA GLY A 39 28.01 0.39 6.95
C GLY A 39 27.37 -0.61 6.01
N GLN A 40 26.07 -0.50 5.73
CA GLN A 40 25.37 -1.30 4.72
C GLN A 40 25.35 -0.57 3.37
N LYS A 41 25.44 -1.33 2.29
CA LYS A 41 25.24 -0.81 0.94
C LYS A 41 23.75 -0.76 0.64
N LEU A 42 23.19 0.46 0.64
CA LEU A 42 21.77 0.70 0.53
C LEU A 42 21.40 1.17 -0.87
N VAL A 43 20.24 0.70 -1.34
CA VAL A 43 19.50 1.31 -2.45
C VAL A 43 18.14 1.73 -1.93
N LEU A 44 17.74 2.96 -2.21
CA LEU A 44 16.39 3.48 -1.95
C LEU A 44 15.63 3.60 -3.26
N ILE A 45 14.46 2.99 -3.32
CA ILE A 45 13.51 3.09 -4.42
C ILE A 45 12.33 3.91 -3.92
N GLU A 46 12.20 5.12 -4.45
CA GLU A 46 11.09 6.02 -4.16
C GLU A 46 10.08 5.97 -5.32
N ASN A 47 8.82 5.82 -4.99
CA ASN A 47 7.72 5.92 -5.95
C ASN A 47 6.76 7.00 -5.48
N GLU A 48 6.77 8.15 -6.14
CA GLU A 48 5.81 9.22 -5.88
C GLU A 48 4.62 9.14 -6.85
N PHE A 49 3.43 9.41 -6.31
CA PHE A 49 2.21 9.56 -7.09
C PHE A 49 2.21 10.95 -7.72
N GLY A 50 2.31 11.01 -9.08
CA GLY A 50 2.33 12.26 -9.84
C GLY A 50 3.56 12.40 -10.75
N GLU A 51 3.46 13.25 -11.76
CA GLU A 51 4.48 13.40 -12.82
C GLU A 51 5.71 14.23 -12.41
N ILE A 52 5.75 14.80 -11.19
CA ILE A 52 6.79 15.75 -10.78
C ILE A 52 7.51 15.24 -9.52
N ALA A 53 8.70 14.68 -9.70
CA ALA A 53 9.59 14.32 -8.60
C ALA A 53 10.24 15.58 -8.00
N ILE A 54 10.00 15.85 -6.73
CA ILE A 54 10.54 17.03 -6.01
C ILE A 54 11.58 16.63 -4.95
N ASP A 55 11.57 15.39 -4.43
CA ASP A 55 12.31 14.98 -3.24
C ASP A 55 13.72 14.37 -3.49
N GLY A 56 14.10 14.02 -4.73
CA GLY A 56 15.35 13.30 -5.06
C GLY A 56 16.70 14.00 -4.72
N GLY A 57 16.68 15.22 -4.17
CA GLY A 57 17.90 15.98 -3.86
C GLY A 57 18.55 15.73 -2.50
N PHE A 58 17.80 15.27 -1.52
CA PHE A 58 18.23 15.33 -0.11
C PHE A 58 19.02 14.11 0.42
N LEU A 59 18.95 12.95 -0.23
CA LEU A 59 19.58 11.71 0.26
C LEU A 59 20.90 11.37 -0.46
N LYS A 60 21.24 12.09 -1.54
CA LYS A 60 22.49 11.89 -2.31
C LYS A 60 23.74 12.13 -1.48
N ASP A 61 23.67 12.97 -0.45
CA ASP A 61 24.81 13.31 0.40
C ASP A 61 25.18 12.20 1.41
N ALA A 62 24.30 11.24 1.65
CA ALA A 62 24.51 10.14 2.59
C ALA A 62 25.21 8.90 1.98
N GLY A 63 25.60 8.94 0.69
CA GLY A 63 26.23 7.80 0.01
C GLY A 63 25.25 6.66 -0.35
N VAL A 64 23.95 6.94 -0.29
CA VAL A 64 22.88 6.01 -0.68
C VAL A 64 22.62 6.15 -2.18
N GLN A 65 22.53 5.04 -2.89
CA GLN A 65 22.07 5.04 -4.28
C GLN A 65 20.57 5.23 -4.30
N ILE A 66 20.09 6.32 -4.92
CA ILE A 66 18.67 6.61 -5.07
C ILE A 66 18.26 6.27 -6.49
N THR A 67 17.26 5.43 -6.62
CA THR A 67 16.64 5.11 -7.90
C THR A 67 15.19 5.60 -7.86
N GLU A 68 14.93 6.70 -8.56
CA GLU A 68 13.57 7.23 -8.75
C GLU A 68 12.86 6.42 -9.85
N MET A 69 11.69 5.87 -9.54
CA MET A 69 10.85 5.22 -10.55
C MET A 69 9.72 6.16 -10.94
N ASN A 70 9.89 6.85 -12.08
CA ASN A 70 8.95 7.87 -12.57
C ASN A 70 7.79 7.30 -13.41
N SER A 71 7.55 6.00 -13.42
CA SER A 71 6.58 5.34 -14.30
C SER A 71 5.37 4.81 -13.53
N GLY A 72 4.47 5.69 -13.11
CA GLY A 72 3.19 5.29 -12.49
C GLY A 72 3.32 4.72 -11.06
N CYS A 73 2.20 4.44 -10.39
CA CYS A 73 2.22 3.74 -9.11
C CYS A 73 2.77 2.31 -9.27
N ILE A 74 3.53 1.80 -8.30
CA ILE A 74 3.96 0.38 -8.25
C ILE A 74 2.75 -0.55 -8.34
N CYS A 75 1.61 -0.12 -7.77
CA CYS A 75 0.34 -0.85 -7.84
C CYS A 75 -0.32 -0.85 -9.24
N CYS A 76 0.03 0.10 -10.12
CA CYS A 76 -0.59 0.27 -11.45
C CYS A 76 0.33 -0.13 -12.60
N THR A 77 1.66 -0.12 -12.38
CA THR A 77 2.61 -0.69 -13.32
C THR A 77 2.53 -2.21 -13.21
N LEU A 78 2.31 -2.90 -14.33
CA LEU A 78 2.27 -4.36 -14.39
C LEU A 78 3.36 -4.95 -13.49
N VAL A 79 3.00 -5.79 -12.52
CA VAL A 79 3.89 -6.45 -11.55
C VAL A 79 5.20 -6.93 -12.19
N GLY A 80 5.14 -7.36 -13.46
CA GLY A 80 6.31 -7.81 -14.22
C GLY A 80 7.37 -6.75 -14.51
N ASP A 81 7.01 -5.48 -14.64
CA ASP A 81 8.00 -4.41 -14.92
C ASP A 81 8.70 -3.96 -13.65
N PHE A 82 7.98 -3.95 -12.52
CA PHE A 82 8.56 -3.68 -11.20
C PHE A 82 9.54 -4.79 -10.77
N THR A 83 9.17 -6.07 -10.94
CA THR A 83 10.03 -7.21 -10.68
C THR A 83 11.32 -7.16 -11.51
N LYS A 84 11.23 -6.82 -12.80
CA LYS A 84 12.40 -6.64 -13.69
C LYS A 84 13.29 -5.49 -13.23
N ALA A 85 12.69 -4.36 -12.81
CA ALA A 85 13.43 -3.20 -12.33
C ALA A 85 14.18 -3.51 -11.04
N LEU A 86 13.55 -4.22 -10.08
CA LEU A 86 14.20 -4.69 -8.86
C LEU A 86 15.36 -5.64 -9.15
N LYS A 87 15.15 -6.62 -10.04
CA LYS A 87 16.21 -7.55 -10.43
C LYS A 87 17.40 -6.79 -11.04
N LYS A 88 17.15 -5.84 -11.92
CA LYS A 88 18.20 -4.99 -12.49
C LYS A 88 18.97 -4.20 -11.42
N VAL A 89 18.28 -3.62 -10.45
CA VAL A 89 18.91 -2.92 -9.31
C VAL A 89 19.79 -3.87 -8.50
N MET A 90 19.34 -5.09 -8.24
CA MET A 90 20.13 -6.10 -7.53
C MET A 90 21.37 -6.51 -8.33
N ASP A 91 21.25 -6.71 -9.64
CA ASP A 91 22.35 -7.10 -10.53
C ASP A 91 23.39 -5.96 -10.68
N ASP A 92 22.92 -4.72 -10.86
CA ASP A 92 23.80 -3.56 -11.11
C ASP A 92 24.51 -3.09 -9.85
N TYR A 93 23.86 -3.14 -8.70
CA TYR A 93 24.38 -2.56 -7.46
C TYR A 93 24.79 -3.59 -6.41
N ALA A 94 24.33 -4.84 -6.46
CA ALA A 94 24.53 -5.87 -5.43
C ALA A 94 24.41 -5.28 -4.00
N PRO A 95 23.25 -4.72 -3.62
CA PRO A 95 23.07 -4.06 -2.33
C PRO A 95 22.90 -5.08 -1.21
N ASP A 96 23.32 -4.69 0.01
CA ASP A 96 23.01 -5.46 1.22
C ASP A 96 21.53 -5.35 1.58
N ARG A 97 20.91 -4.19 1.24
CA ARG A 97 19.51 -3.89 1.55
C ARG A 97 18.92 -2.94 0.52
N ILE A 98 17.69 -3.21 0.14
CA ILE A 98 16.84 -2.30 -0.63
C ILE A 98 15.75 -1.75 0.28
N ILE A 99 15.55 -0.45 0.24
CA ILE A 99 14.44 0.25 0.89
C ILE A 99 13.45 0.64 -0.21
N ILE A 100 12.18 0.28 -0.05
CA ILE A 100 11.12 0.69 -0.96
C ILE A 100 10.20 1.65 -0.21
N GLU A 101 10.05 2.88 -0.71
CA GLU A 101 9.04 3.83 -0.30
C GLU A 101 7.97 3.91 -1.39
N PRO A 102 6.86 3.15 -1.28
CA PRO A 102 5.77 3.23 -2.25
C PRO A 102 5.02 4.55 -2.10
N SER A 103 4.23 4.88 -3.11
CA SER A 103 3.28 5.99 -3.07
C SER A 103 2.42 5.93 -1.82
N GLY A 104 2.17 7.09 -1.20
CA GLY A 104 1.37 7.18 0.03
C GLY A 104 -0.10 6.80 -0.13
N VAL A 105 -0.57 6.57 -1.34
CA VAL A 105 -1.93 6.10 -1.65
C VAL A 105 -1.97 4.65 -2.14
N GLY A 106 -0.82 3.97 -2.25
CA GLY A 106 -0.74 2.57 -2.66
C GLY A 106 -1.10 1.60 -1.53
N LYS A 107 -1.57 0.40 -1.90
CA LYS A 107 -1.77 -0.72 -0.97
C LYS A 107 -0.42 -1.37 -0.64
N LEU A 108 -0.18 -1.65 0.62
CA LEU A 108 1.04 -2.34 1.06
C LEU A 108 1.05 -3.79 0.58
N SER A 109 -0.12 -4.44 0.59
CA SER A 109 -0.30 -5.80 0.10
C SER A 109 0.13 -5.98 -1.35
N ASP A 110 -0.15 -5.02 -2.24
CA ASP A 110 0.23 -5.11 -3.65
C ASP A 110 1.74 -5.00 -3.83
N VAL A 111 2.39 -4.12 -3.07
CA VAL A 111 3.86 -3.95 -3.10
C VAL A 111 4.54 -5.20 -2.55
N ALA A 112 4.05 -5.76 -1.45
CA ALA A 112 4.59 -6.98 -0.85
C ALA A 112 4.51 -8.15 -1.85
N LYS A 113 3.35 -8.41 -2.45
CA LYS A 113 3.17 -9.43 -3.50
C LYS A 113 4.13 -9.25 -4.68
N ALA A 114 4.36 -7.99 -5.12
CA ALA A 114 5.29 -7.73 -6.21
C ALA A 114 6.74 -8.07 -5.84
N VAL A 115 7.15 -7.86 -4.60
CA VAL A 115 8.49 -8.20 -4.09
C VAL A 115 8.67 -9.71 -3.91
N GLU A 116 7.65 -10.44 -3.45
CA GLU A 116 7.68 -11.90 -3.28
C GLU A 116 8.02 -12.66 -4.57
N HIS A 117 7.66 -12.08 -5.73
CA HIS A 117 7.98 -12.65 -7.05
C HIS A 117 9.40 -12.34 -7.54
N VAL A 118 10.24 -11.66 -6.73
CA VAL A 118 11.62 -11.31 -7.11
C VAL A 118 12.61 -12.38 -6.65
N GLU A 119 13.13 -13.14 -7.59
CA GLU A 119 14.13 -14.17 -7.31
C GLU A 119 15.41 -13.57 -6.72
N GLY A 120 15.89 -14.13 -5.62
CA GLY A 120 17.09 -13.67 -4.92
C GLY A 120 16.85 -12.54 -3.92
N ALA A 121 15.59 -12.15 -3.68
CA ALA A 121 15.19 -11.18 -2.67
C ALA A 121 14.27 -11.81 -1.61
N HIS A 122 14.20 -11.19 -0.44
CA HIS A 122 13.20 -11.50 0.59
C HIS A 122 12.74 -10.22 1.28
N ILE A 123 11.47 -10.20 1.71
CA ILE A 123 10.96 -9.11 2.53
C ILE A 123 11.54 -9.24 3.93
N GLY A 124 12.21 -8.19 4.40
CA GLY A 124 12.77 -8.12 5.75
C GLY A 124 11.79 -7.57 6.77
N ALA A 125 11.12 -6.47 6.43
CA ALA A 125 10.08 -5.85 7.25
C ALA A 125 9.12 -5.02 6.39
N LYS A 126 7.83 -5.04 6.75
CA LYS A 126 6.76 -4.18 6.23
C LYS A 126 6.43 -3.15 7.31
N VAL A 127 6.81 -1.90 7.10
CA VAL A 127 6.65 -0.81 8.07
C VAL A 127 5.62 0.17 7.58
N THR A 128 4.61 0.48 8.40
CA THR A 128 3.62 1.51 8.08
C THR A 128 3.76 2.70 9.02
N VAL A 129 3.95 3.89 8.45
CA VAL A 129 4.01 5.16 9.20
C VAL A 129 2.63 5.78 9.24
N VAL A 130 2.14 6.10 10.45
CA VAL A 130 0.82 6.67 10.68
C VAL A 130 0.91 8.00 11.43
N ASP A 131 0.37 9.06 10.85
CA ASP A 131 0.19 10.34 11.54
C ASP A 131 -0.88 10.21 12.63
N ALA A 132 -0.47 10.33 13.89
CA ALA A 132 -1.36 10.18 15.05
C ALA A 132 -2.54 11.18 15.04
N GLY A 133 -2.33 12.38 14.51
CA GLY A 133 -3.35 13.43 14.45
C GLY A 133 -4.40 13.20 13.36
N LYS A 134 -4.03 12.47 12.26
CA LYS A 134 -4.84 12.28 11.06
C LYS A 134 -5.39 10.84 10.89
N CYS A 135 -4.99 9.91 11.74
CA CYS A 135 -5.35 8.49 11.68
C CYS A 135 -6.87 8.28 11.47
N ARG A 136 -7.70 8.85 12.35
CA ARG A 136 -9.17 8.71 12.26
C ARG A 136 -9.76 9.25 10.96
N MET A 137 -9.21 10.36 10.46
CA MET A 137 -9.67 11.00 9.22
C MET A 137 -9.37 10.10 8.01
N TYR A 138 -8.17 9.57 7.92
CA TYR A 138 -7.76 8.70 6.81
C TYR A 138 -8.49 7.35 6.84
N MET A 139 -8.63 6.73 8.00
CA MET A 139 -9.38 5.50 8.18
C MET A 139 -10.84 5.65 7.72
N ARG A 140 -11.48 6.80 8.03
CA ARG A 140 -12.87 7.05 7.65
C ARG A 140 -13.06 7.36 6.16
N ASN A 141 -12.16 8.15 5.58
CA ASN A 141 -12.35 8.69 4.24
C ASN A 141 -11.69 7.82 3.16
N PHE A 142 -10.66 7.05 3.51
CA PHE A 142 -9.83 6.28 2.59
C PHE A 142 -9.48 4.90 3.17
N GLY A 143 -10.45 4.30 3.88
CA GLY A 143 -10.25 3.06 4.63
C GLY A 143 -9.69 1.93 3.79
N GLU A 144 -10.12 1.78 2.53
CA GLU A 144 -9.60 0.74 1.64
C GLU A 144 -8.06 0.75 1.51
N PHE A 145 -7.45 1.92 1.37
CA PHE A 145 -6.00 2.05 1.21
C PHE A 145 -5.28 2.16 2.56
N PHE A 146 -5.83 2.97 3.46
CA PHE A 146 -5.25 3.18 4.78
C PHE A 146 -5.28 1.90 5.61
N ASN A 147 -6.41 1.17 5.61
CA ASN A 147 -6.53 -0.07 6.37
C ASN A 147 -5.61 -1.15 5.82
N ASP A 148 -5.53 -1.32 4.49
CA ASP A 148 -4.59 -2.26 3.86
C ASP A 148 -3.15 -2.01 4.32
N GLN A 149 -2.71 -0.73 4.35
CA GLN A 149 -1.37 -0.37 4.82
C GLN A 149 -1.13 -0.75 6.28
N VAL A 150 -2.16 -0.67 7.13
CA VAL A 150 -2.08 -1.02 8.55
C VAL A 150 -2.17 -2.54 8.77
N GLU A 151 -3.12 -3.19 8.12
CA GLU A 151 -3.40 -4.63 8.26
C GLU A 151 -2.22 -5.49 7.80
N ASN A 152 -1.51 -5.06 6.76
CA ASN A 152 -0.36 -5.80 6.21
C ASN A 152 1.00 -5.39 6.80
N ALA A 153 1.03 -4.53 7.82
CA ALA A 153 2.28 -4.09 8.45
C ALA A 153 2.78 -5.09 9.50
N ASP A 154 4.10 -5.33 9.53
CA ASP A 154 4.76 -6.03 10.64
C ASP A 154 5.07 -5.06 11.79
N LEU A 155 5.31 -3.78 11.46
CA LEU A 155 5.58 -2.71 12.41
C LEU A 155 4.84 -1.43 12.02
N ILE A 156 4.13 -0.84 12.95
CA ILE A 156 3.48 0.46 12.81
C ILE A 156 4.25 1.50 13.61
N VAL A 157 4.65 2.59 12.97
CA VAL A 157 5.35 3.72 13.62
C VAL A 157 4.44 4.95 13.59
N MET A 158 3.98 5.37 14.76
CA MET A 158 3.17 6.59 14.86
C MET A 158 4.07 7.82 14.85
N SER A 159 3.83 8.70 13.91
CA SER A 159 4.50 10.00 13.80
C SER A 159 3.70 11.11 14.46
N ARG A 160 4.36 12.26 14.70
CA ARG A 160 3.76 13.48 15.28
C ARG A 160 3.12 13.26 16.66
N THR A 161 3.57 12.26 17.37
CA THR A 161 3.10 11.95 18.73
C THR A 161 3.60 12.97 19.76
N ASP A 162 4.63 13.75 19.42
CA ASP A 162 5.17 14.86 20.19
C ASP A 162 4.26 16.10 20.21
N ILE A 163 3.53 16.36 19.12
CA ILE A 163 2.65 17.51 18.94
C ILE A 163 1.16 17.18 19.02
N THR A 164 0.82 15.88 18.93
CA THR A 164 -0.58 15.42 19.05
C THR A 164 -0.95 15.23 20.51
N PRO A 165 -2.13 15.70 20.96
CA PRO A 165 -2.60 15.44 22.32
C PRO A 165 -2.61 13.96 22.67
N GLU A 166 -2.11 13.60 23.87
CA GLU A 166 -1.94 12.20 24.31
C GLU A 166 -3.22 11.37 24.17
N ALA A 167 -4.40 11.94 24.51
CA ALA A 167 -5.68 11.27 24.34
C ALA A 167 -5.99 10.90 22.87
N LYS A 168 -5.55 11.74 21.90
CA LYS A 168 -5.68 11.41 20.46
C LYS A 168 -4.69 10.36 20.05
N VAL A 169 -3.45 10.39 20.55
CA VAL A 169 -2.44 9.37 20.30
C VAL A 169 -2.95 8.01 20.78
N GLN A 170 -3.49 7.94 22.01
CA GLN A 170 -4.05 6.71 22.56
C GLN A 170 -5.24 6.21 21.73
N THR A 171 -6.18 7.11 21.38
CA THR A 171 -7.32 6.74 20.53
C THR A 171 -6.87 6.19 19.16
N ALA A 172 -5.88 6.81 18.54
CA ALA A 172 -5.33 6.34 17.27
C ALA A 172 -4.65 4.97 17.45
N ALA A 173 -3.88 4.76 18.52
CA ALA A 173 -3.27 3.47 18.83
C ALA A 173 -4.31 2.36 19.00
N ASP A 174 -5.40 2.63 19.74
CA ASP A 174 -6.50 1.68 19.93
C ASP A 174 -7.18 1.33 18.59
N MET A 175 -7.41 2.33 17.72
CA MET A 175 -7.96 2.13 16.38
C MET A 175 -7.04 1.28 15.51
N LEU A 176 -5.73 1.51 15.53
CA LEU A 176 -4.77 0.71 14.79
C LEU A 176 -4.73 -0.74 15.27
N ARG A 177 -4.87 -0.95 16.59
CA ARG A 177 -4.97 -2.29 17.18
C ARG A 177 -6.22 -3.06 16.77
N THR A 178 -7.34 -2.38 16.45
CA THR A 178 -8.53 -3.06 15.91
C THR A 178 -8.32 -3.58 14.49
N LEU A 179 -7.42 -2.96 13.71
CA LEU A 179 -7.08 -3.40 12.35
C LEU A 179 -5.95 -4.44 12.36
N ASN A 180 -4.95 -4.26 13.22
CA ASN A 180 -3.79 -5.14 13.28
C ASN A 180 -3.35 -5.35 14.74
N HIS A 181 -3.69 -6.54 15.28
CA HIS A 181 -3.36 -6.93 16.63
C HIS A 181 -1.89 -7.33 16.82
N ASP A 182 -1.28 -7.84 15.76
CA ASP A 182 0.00 -8.55 15.79
C ASP A 182 1.19 -7.65 15.48
N ALA A 183 1.01 -6.62 14.69
CA ALA A 183 2.08 -5.68 14.36
C ALA A 183 2.72 -5.07 15.60
N GLY A 184 4.04 -4.88 15.56
CA GLY A 184 4.71 -4.01 16.52
C GLY A 184 4.11 -2.59 16.43
N LEU A 185 4.02 -1.86 17.54
CA LEU A 185 3.52 -0.49 17.55
C LEU A 185 4.47 0.42 18.33
N ILE A 186 5.04 1.42 17.63
CA ILE A 186 5.88 2.47 18.22
C ILE A 186 5.07 3.75 18.31
N THR A 187 4.82 4.21 19.55
CA THR A 187 4.14 5.49 19.85
C THR A 187 5.10 6.57 20.37
N THR A 188 6.35 6.18 20.65
CA THR A 188 7.39 7.08 21.10
C THR A 188 7.73 8.11 20.02
N PRO A 189 7.80 9.42 20.33
CA PRO A 189 8.23 10.42 19.38
C PRO A 189 9.57 10.07 18.71
N LEU A 190 9.66 10.33 17.38
CA LEU A 190 10.82 9.95 16.59
C LEU A 190 12.15 10.60 17.04
N ASP A 191 12.09 11.73 17.71
CA ASP A 191 13.25 12.41 18.31
C ASP A 191 13.74 11.75 19.60
N LYS A 192 12.88 10.92 20.24
CA LYS A 192 13.16 10.25 21.52
C LYS A 192 13.48 8.77 21.40
N ILE A 193 13.46 8.23 20.20
CA ILE A 193 13.82 6.83 19.91
C ILE A 193 14.96 6.81 18.90
N SER A 194 15.98 5.97 19.11
CA SER A 194 17.09 5.88 18.15
C SER A 194 16.72 5.06 16.91
N GLY A 195 17.42 5.31 15.79
CA GLY A 195 17.26 4.50 14.58
C GLY A 195 17.63 3.03 14.80
N GLU A 196 18.59 2.75 15.69
CA GLU A 196 18.97 1.39 16.06
C GLU A 196 17.85 0.65 16.78
N GLN A 197 17.13 1.33 17.71
CA GLN A 197 15.97 0.74 18.40
C GLN A 197 14.80 0.47 17.46
N ILE A 198 14.59 1.35 16.47
CA ILE A 198 13.56 1.13 15.45
C ILE A 198 13.94 -0.07 14.58
N LEU A 199 15.21 -0.17 14.17
CA LEU A 199 15.70 -1.29 13.37
C LEU A 199 15.58 -2.62 14.12
N GLU A 200 15.88 -2.64 15.42
CA GLU A 200 15.68 -3.83 16.26
C GLU A 200 14.20 -4.25 16.32
N ALA A 201 13.28 -3.27 16.43
CA ALA A 201 11.85 -3.54 16.38
C ALA A 201 11.40 -4.08 15.02
N MET A 202 11.92 -3.54 13.90
CA MET A 202 11.68 -4.05 12.56
C MET A 202 12.13 -5.50 12.40
N ASP A 203 13.36 -5.81 12.83
CA ASP A 203 13.93 -7.15 12.72
C ASP A 203 13.14 -8.17 13.54
N LYS A 204 12.73 -7.81 14.74
CA LYS A 204 11.97 -8.68 15.63
C LYS A 204 10.57 -9.00 15.09
N ASN A 205 9.86 -7.98 14.62
CA ASN A 205 8.50 -8.16 14.13
C ASN A 205 8.47 -8.79 12.73
N GLY A 206 9.42 -8.46 11.86
CA GLY A 206 9.55 -9.10 10.55
C GLY A 206 9.85 -10.60 10.67
N LEU A 207 10.74 -11.02 11.58
CA LEU A 207 11.00 -12.45 11.85
C LEU A 207 9.77 -13.17 12.39
N ARG A 208 8.99 -12.52 13.27
CA ARG A 208 7.76 -13.09 13.80
C ARG A 208 6.74 -13.34 12.69
N ALA A 209 6.50 -12.36 11.81
CA ALA A 209 5.58 -12.49 10.69
C ALA A 209 5.99 -13.64 9.74
N GLN A 210 7.28 -13.76 9.41
CA GLN A 210 7.79 -14.86 8.58
C GLN A 210 7.59 -16.25 9.22
N MET A 211 7.70 -16.35 10.56
CA MET A 211 7.45 -17.62 11.26
C MET A 211 5.96 -17.98 11.24
N GLU A 212 5.08 -17.02 11.44
CA GLU A 212 3.63 -17.21 11.38
C GLU A 212 3.17 -17.64 9.97
N GLU A 213 3.72 -17.03 8.90
CA GLU A 213 3.46 -17.44 7.51
C GLU A 213 3.88 -18.90 7.25
N LEU A 214 5.06 -19.31 7.72
CA LEU A 214 5.54 -20.69 7.57
C LEU A 214 4.69 -21.70 8.35
N GLU A 215 4.17 -21.36 9.53
CA GLU A 215 3.27 -22.21 10.30
C GLU A 215 1.93 -22.41 9.57
N HIS A 216 1.37 -21.35 8.97
CA HIS A 216 0.15 -21.45 8.18
C HIS A 216 0.32 -22.27 6.89
N GLU A 217 1.45 -22.17 6.19
CA GLU A 217 1.72 -23.02 5.02
C GLU A 217 1.80 -24.50 5.40
N HIS A 218 2.32 -24.85 6.58
CA HIS A 218 2.38 -26.22 7.06
C HIS A 218 1.01 -26.81 7.46
N GLU A 219 0.06 -25.99 7.94
CA GLU A 219 -1.28 -26.45 8.27
C GLU A 219 -2.12 -26.80 7.03
N HIS A 220 -1.86 -26.18 5.88
CA HIS A 220 -2.58 -26.48 4.65
C HIS A 220 -2.10 -27.74 3.90
N HIS A 221 -0.95 -28.31 4.24
CA HIS A 221 -0.40 -29.52 3.62
C HIS A 221 -0.76 -30.85 4.28
N HIS A 222 -1.55 -30.85 5.38
CA HIS A 222 -1.92 -32.06 6.10
C HIS A 222 -3.30 -32.64 5.78
N HIS A 223 -3.88 -32.33 4.61
CA HIS A 223 -5.12 -32.94 4.14
C HIS A 223 -4.95 -33.69 2.81
N ASP A 224 -3.85 -34.37 2.61
CA ASP A 224 -3.77 -35.42 1.62
C ASP A 224 -4.17 -36.73 2.32
N HIS A 225 -5.36 -37.20 2.00
CA HIS A 225 -5.85 -38.50 2.40
C HIS A 225 -5.07 -39.56 1.61
N ASP A 226 -4.21 -40.26 2.32
CA ASP A 226 -3.73 -41.56 1.88
C ASP A 226 -4.87 -42.56 2.04
N ASP A 227 -5.60 -42.83 0.97
CA ASP A 227 -6.45 -43.99 0.85
C ASP A 227 -5.56 -45.20 0.54
N ASP A 228 -5.01 -45.84 1.59
CA ASP A 228 -4.44 -47.14 1.51
C ASP A 228 -5.50 -48.17 1.88
N ASP A 229 -5.89 -48.95 0.86
CA ASP A 229 -6.66 -50.17 0.95
C ASP A 229 -6.03 -51.14 1.95
N ASP A 230 -6.72 -51.47 3.03
CA ASP A 230 -6.50 -52.70 3.80
C ASP A 230 -7.83 -53.43 4.03
N ASP A 231 -7.94 -54.57 3.30
CA ASP A 231 -8.91 -55.62 3.45
C ASP A 231 -9.13 -55.97 4.93
N CYS A 232 -10.33 -55.82 5.45
CA CYS A 232 -10.77 -56.47 6.67
C CYS A 232 -12.12 -57.14 6.48
N CYS A 233 -12.05 -58.46 6.26
CA CYS A 233 -13.16 -59.38 6.30
C CYS A 233 -13.75 -59.50 7.72
N CYS A 234 -14.93 -58.95 7.98
CA CYS A 234 -15.81 -59.43 9.04
C CYS A 234 -17.25 -59.25 8.62
N GLY A 235 -17.90 -60.35 8.32
CA GLY A 235 -19.31 -60.42 8.04
C GLY A 235 -20.15 -60.12 9.30
N HIS A 236 -21.19 -59.35 9.13
CA HIS A 236 -22.38 -59.43 9.99
C HIS A 236 -23.61 -59.12 9.17
N ASP A 237 -24.43 -60.18 9.01
CA ASP A 237 -25.81 -60.13 8.56
C ASP A 237 -26.65 -59.25 9.51
N HIS A 238 -27.39 -58.33 8.97
CA HIS A 238 -28.65 -57.87 9.56
C HIS A 238 -29.63 -57.53 8.45
N GLU A 239 -30.58 -58.46 8.26
CA GLU A 239 -31.84 -58.23 7.54
C GLU A 239 -32.68 -57.20 8.37
N HIS A 240 -33.15 -56.19 7.73
CA HIS A 240 -34.41 -55.55 8.05
C HIS A 240 -35.14 -55.07 6.83
N HIS A 241 -36.22 -55.79 6.52
CA HIS A 241 -37.29 -55.40 5.64
C HIS A 241 -38.04 -54.17 6.24
N HIS A 242 -38.28 -53.17 5.42
CA HIS A 242 -39.50 -52.41 5.46
C HIS A 242 -39.89 -51.89 4.08
N HIS A 243 -40.99 -52.44 3.57
CA HIS A 243 -41.78 -51.96 2.49
C HIS A 243 -42.44 -50.61 2.92
N HIS A 244 -42.41 -49.63 2.04
CA HIS A 244 -43.53 -48.70 1.83
C HIS A 244 -43.49 -48.22 0.38
N ASP A 245 -44.55 -48.66 -0.31
CA ASP A 245 -44.98 -48.09 -1.59
C ASP A 245 -45.59 -46.68 -1.30
N HIS A 246 -45.22 -45.72 -2.09
CA HIS A 246 -46.09 -44.64 -2.50
C HIS A 246 -45.63 -44.06 -3.83
N ASP A 247 -46.50 -44.24 -4.81
CA ASP A 247 -46.57 -43.52 -6.06
C ASP A 247 -46.71 -42.00 -5.75
N ASP A 248 -46.01 -41.19 -6.49
CA ASP A 248 -46.59 -40.08 -7.25
C ASP A 248 -45.50 -39.27 -7.98
N ASP A 249 -45.78 -39.03 -9.20
CA ASP A 249 -45.10 -38.23 -10.20
C ASP A 249 -44.59 -36.86 -9.70
N ASP A 250 -43.35 -36.49 -10.08
CA ASP A 250 -43.13 -35.18 -10.69
C ASP A 250 -41.71 -35.08 -11.26
N ASP A 251 -41.66 -34.73 -12.53
CA ASP A 251 -40.49 -34.46 -13.35
C ASP A 251 -39.51 -33.45 -12.75
N CYS A 252 -38.25 -33.84 -12.60
CA CYS A 252 -37.15 -32.90 -12.44
C CYS A 252 -36.01 -33.23 -13.41
N CYS A 253 -35.98 -32.47 -14.49
CA CYS A 253 -34.97 -32.52 -15.52
C CYS A 253 -33.69 -31.84 -15.07
N CYS A 254 -32.70 -32.58 -14.71
CA CYS A 254 -31.29 -32.17 -14.68
C CYS A 254 -30.41 -33.34 -15.18
N GLY A 255 -30.30 -33.45 -16.48
CA GLY A 255 -29.26 -34.30 -17.08
C GLY A 255 -28.02 -33.43 -17.32
N HIS A 256 -26.90 -33.85 -16.81
CA HIS A 256 -25.61 -33.33 -17.18
C HIS A 256 -24.79 -34.51 -17.74
N ASP A 257 -24.62 -34.50 -19.05
CA ASP A 257 -23.54 -35.24 -19.71
C ASP A 257 -22.36 -34.28 -19.92
N HIS A 258 -21.19 -34.71 -19.50
CA HIS A 258 -19.90 -34.04 -19.75
C HIS A 258 -19.26 -34.65 -20.97
N ASP A 259 -19.10 -33.87 -22.03
CA ASP A 259 -18.09 -34.10 -23.06
C ASP A 259 -17.26 -32.84 -23.23
N HIS A 260 -15.94 -33.00 -23.12
CA HIS A 260 -14.92 -31.97 -23.31
C HIS A 260 -14.52 -31.87 -24.78
N ASP A 261 -14.70 -30.70 -25.38
CA ASP A 261 -13.91 -30.26 -26.51
C ASP A 261 -13.59 -28.76 -26.40
N HIS A 262 -12.29 -28.46 -26.58
CA HIS A 262 -11.73 -27.10 -26.55
C HIS A 262 -11.89 -26.45 -27.92
N GLU A 263 -12.56 -25.31 -27.98
CA GLU A 263 -12.33 -24.30 -29.03
C GLU A 263 -12.61 -22.88 -28.50
N GLU A 264 -11.84 -21.94 -29.04
CA GLU A 264 -11.75 -20.52 -28.67
C GLU A 264 -13.10 -19.80 -28.83
N HIS A 265 -13.49 -18.96 -27.84
CA HIS A 265 -14.64 -18.07 -27.99
C HIS A 265 -14.38 -16.62 -27.59
N GLU A 266 -14.64 -15.78 -28.57
CA GLU A 266 -14.74 -14.32 -28.47
C GLU A 266 -15.86 -13.90 -27.51
N HIS A 267 -15.62 -12.84 -26.75
CA HIS A 267 -16.59 -12.27 -25.82
C HIS A 267 -17.64 -11.44 -26.54
N HIS A 268 -18.89 -11.92 -26.53
CA HIS A 268 -20.05 -11.10 -26.84
C HIS A 268 -20.80 -10.72 -25.56
N HIS A 269 -21.06 -9.44 -25.39
CA HIS A 269 -21.95 -8.89 -24.37
C HIS A 269 -23.39 -9.28 -24.71
N HIS A 270 -24.09 -9.89 -23.76
CA HIS A 270 -25.53 -10.04 -23.80
C HIS A 270 -26.18 -9.30 -22.63
N ASP A 271 -27.01 -8.33 -22.96
CA ASP A 271 -28.00 -7.74 -22.07
C ASP A 271 -29.04 -8.79 -21.72
N HIS A 272 -29.22 -9.09 -20.44
CA HIS A 272 -30.31 -9.91 -19.94
C HIS A 272 -31.34 -9.05 -19.18
N ASP A 273 -32.47 -8.91 -19.80
CA ASP A 273 -33.73 -8.44 -19.21
C ASP A 273 -34.28 -9.59 -18.34
N HIS A 274 -34.48 -9.35 -17.05
CA HIS A 274 -35.03 -10.34 -16.12
C HIS A 274 -36.46 -9.93 -15.68
N GLY A 275 -37.44 -10.53 -16.29
CA GLY A 275 -38.72 -10.74 -15.68
C GLY A 275 -38.90 -12.23 -15.42
N ASP A 276 -39.11 -12.60 -14.16
CA ASP A 276 -40.10 -13.49 -13.59
C ASP A 276 -39.56 -14.15 -12.28
N GLU A 277 -40.41 -14.06 -11.24
CA GLU A 277 -40.16 -14.52 -9.88
C GLU A 277 -40.05 -16.05 -9.82
N CYS A 278 -38.90 -16.58 -9.33
CA CYS A 278 -38.73 -17.97 -8.98
C CYS A 278 -38.77 -18.15 -7.46
N SER A 279 -39.85 -18.81 -6.98
CA SER A 279 -40.07 -19.13 -5.56
C SER A 279 -39.45 -20.50 -5.22
N CYS A 280 -38.13 -20.64 -5.28
CA CYS A 280 -37.44 -21.77 -4.68
C CYS A 280 -36.46 -21.22 -3.62
N GLY A 281 -36.60 -21.64 -2.36
CA GLY A 281 -35.78 -21.22 -1.24
C GLY A 281 -34.34 -21.70 -1.38
N CYS A 282 -33.58 -21.10 -2.28
CA CYS A 282 -32.15 -21.24 -2.34
C CYS A 282 -31.53 -20.21 -1.39
N HIS A 283 -30.71 -20.65 -0.46
CA HIS A 283 -29.96 -19.75 0.39
C HIS A 283 -29.08 -18.86 -0.48
N ASP A 284 -29.34 -17.55 -0.43
CA ASP A 284 -28.45 -16.53 -0.95
C ASP A 284 -27.13 -16.61 -0.18
N HIS A 285 -26.11 -17.13 -0.82
CA HIS A 285 -24.74 -16.80 -0.47
C HIS A 285 -24.46 -15.42 -1.08
N ASP A 286 -24.65 -14.37 -0.29
CA ASP A 286 -24.12 -13.05 -0.61
C ASP A 286 -22.59 -13.16 -0.74
N HIS A 287 -22.14 -13.41 -1.96
CA HIS A 287 -20.79 -13.09 -2.36
C HIS A 287 -20.73 -11.56 -2.53
N GLU A 288 -20.41 -10.85 -1.48
CA GLU A 288 -19.96 -9.47 -1.60
C GLU A 288 -18.75 -9.48 -2.54
N HIS A 289 -18.99 -9.14 -3.79
CA HIS A 289 -17.90 -8.80 -4.71
C HIS A 289 -17.28 -7.51 -4.21
N HIS A 290 -16.24 -7.64 -3.39
CA HIS A 290 -15.36 -6.54 -3.06
C HIS A 290 -14.69 -6.09 -4.37
N HIS A 291 -15.23 -5.03 -4.97
CA HIS A 291 -14.55 -4.32 -6.04
C HIS A 291 -13.29 -3.69 -5.46
N HIS A 292 -12.14 -4.31 -5.71
CA HIS A 292 -10.86 -3.73 -5.37
C HIS A 292 -10.59 -2.56 -6.31
N HIS A 293 -10.69 -1.34 -5.81
CA HIS A 293 -10.31 -0.15 -6.55
C HIS A 293 -8.79 -0.04 -6.63
N HIS A 294 -8.28 0.31 -7.81
CA HIS A 294 -6.89 0.73 -7.94
C HIS A 294 -6.74 2.17 -7.45
N ALA A 295 -5.56 2.51 -6.91
CA ALA A 295 -5.31 3.84 -6.36
C ALA A 295 -5.61 4.96 -7.38
N ASP A 296 -5.31 4.74 -8.66
CA ASP A 296 -5.55 5.69 -9.75
C ASP A 296 -7.04 5.93 -10.07
N GLU A 297 -7.93 5.02 -9.65
CA GLU A 297 -9.38 5.21 -9.81
C GLU A 297 -9.94 6.16 -8.74
N VAL A 298 -9.31 6.21 -7.57
CA VAL A 298 -9.77 7.00 -6.41
C VAL A 298 -9.01 8.31 -6.29
N PHE A 299 -7.72 8.28 -6.58
CA PHE A 299 -6.82 9.42 -6.43
C PHE A 299 -6.36 9.92 -7.79
N THR A 300 -6.34 11.23 -7.92
CA THR A 300 -5.82 11.91 -9.10
C THR A 300 -4.71 12.87 -8.71
N SER A 301 -3.80 13.10 -9.65
CA SER A 301 -2.71 14.05 -9.53
C SER A 301 -2.88 15.12 -10.60
N TRP A 302 -2.83 16.38 -10.18
CA TRP A 302 -2.84 17.53 -11.08
C TRP A 302 -1.53 18.29 -10.93
N GLY A 303 -0.68 18.20 -11.94
CA GLY A 303 0.63 18.86 -12.00
C GLY A 303 0.64 20.01 -13.00
N MET A 304 1.35 21.10 -12.65
CA MET A 304 1.49 22.28 -13.50
C MET A 304 2.92 22.83 -13.47
N GLU A 305 3.38 23.25 -14.64
CA GLU A 305 4.53 24.15 -14.77
C GLU A 305 4.03 25.56 -15.01
N THR A 306 4.61 26.55 -14.36
CA THR A 306 4.17 27.93 -14.45
C THR A 306 5.32 28.93 -14.36
N PRO A 307 5.35 29.95 -15.22
CA PRO A 307 6.27 31.06 -15.10
C PRO A 307 5.77 32.13 -14.10
N ARG A 308 4.59 31.94 -13.51
CA ARG A 308 4.00 32.89 -12.56
C ARG A 308 4.88 33.06 -11.34
N LYS A 309 4.98 34.32 -10.86
CA LYS A 309 5.64 34.64 -9.61
C LYS A 309 4.64 34.78 -8.49
N PHE A 310 4.99 34.25 -7.33
CA PHE A 310 4.16 34.25 -6.13
C PHE A 310 4.78 35.14 -5.06
N THR A 311 3.95 35.76 -4.24
CA THR A 311 4.38 36.24 -2.94
C THR A 311 4.17 35.18 -1.89
N GLU A 312 4.97 35.18 -0.82
CA GLU A 312 4.78 34.23 0.28
C GLU A 312 3.36 34.32 0.88
N GLU A 313 2.81 35.56 0.97
CA GLU A 313 1.45 35.76 1.46
C GLU A 313 0.37 35.22 0.51
N SER A 314 0.54 35.40 -0.81
CA SER A 314 -0.42 34.85 -1.79
C SER A 314 -0.39 33.34 -1.78
N LEU A 315 0.80 32.73 -1.68
CA LEU A 315 0.95 31.29 -1.64
C LEU A 315 0.31 30.69 -0.37
N LYS A 316 0.53 31.29 0.82
CA LYS A 316 -0.11 30.87 2.05
C LYS A 316 -1.64 30.88 1.96
N LYS A 317 -2.23 31.94 1.38
CA LYS A 317 -3.69 32.01 1.15
C LYS A 317 -4.20 30.92 0.22
N ILE A 318 -3.45 30.59 -0.82
CA ILE A 318 -3.77 29.49 -1.72
C ILE A 318 -3.77 28.16 -0.94
N LEU A 319 -2.73 27.90 -0.14
CA LEU A 319 -2.61 26.66 0.63
C LEU A 319 -3.71 26.55 1.71
N GLU A 320 -4.10 27.64 2.36
CA GLU A 320 -5.21 27.69 3.31
C GLU A 320 -6.56 27.35 2.62
N ALA A 321 -6.76 27.83 1.38
CA ALA A 321 -7.98 27.58 0.64
C ALA A 321 -8.13 26.10 0.21
N LEU A 322 -7.04 25.34 0.10
CA LEU A 322 -7.08 23.92 -0.29
C LEU A 322 -7.84 23.04 0.72
N ASP A 323 -8.09 23.50 1.93
CA ASP A 323 -8.93 22.80 2.92
C ASP A 323 -10.44 22.84 2.56
N GLU A 324 -10.87 23.66 1.60
CA GLU A 324 -12.26 23.76 1.16
C GLU A 324 -12.63 22.65 0.19
N SER A 325 -12.84 21.44 0.71
CA SER A 325 -13.10 20.23 -0.08
C SER A 325 -14.33 20.30 -0.98
N ALA A 326 -15.32 21.13 -0.62
CA ALA A 326 -16.52 21.35 -1.45
C ALA A 326 -16.22 22.09 -2.77
N VAL A 327 -15.12 22.86 -2.81
CA VAL A 327 -14.72 23.66 -3.98
C VAL A 327 -13.65 22.93 -4.81
N TYR A 328 -12.61 22.44 -4.16
CA TYR A 328 -11.41 21.93 -4.82
C TYR A 328 -11.32 20.40 -4.89
N GLY A 329 -12.25 19.67 -4.26
CA GLY A 329 -12.14 18.25 -4.01
C GLY A 329 -11.38 17.96 -2.70
N THR A 330 -11.20 16.69 -2.38
CA THR A 330 -10.48 16.32 -1.16
C THR A 330 -8.98 16.30 -1.45
N ILE A 331 -8.29 17.40 -1.13
CA ILE A 331 -6.85 17.51 -1.31
C ILE A 331 -6.16 16.72 -0.22
N LEU A 332 -5.22 15.86 -0.60
CA LEU A 332 -4.41 15.05 0.32
C LEU A 332 -3.00 15.59 0.47
N ARG A 333 -2.45 16.15 -0.60
CA ARG A 333 -1.13 16.77 -0.62
C ARG A 333 -1.04 17.80 -1.74
N ALA A 334 -0.32 18.88 -1.51
CA ALA A 334 0.18 19.73 -2.57
C ALA A 334 1.65 20.04 -2.29
N LYS A 335 2.48 19.95 -3.32
CA LYS A 335 3.91 20.28 -3.26
C LYS A 335 4.28 21.17 -4.43
N GLY A 336 5.25 22.06 -4.24
CA GLY A 336 5.75 22.85 -5.34
C GLY A 336 7.02 23.61 -5.04
N ILE A 337 7.61 24.05 -6.14
CA ILE A 337 8.73 24.99 -6.19
C ILE A 337 8.29 26.08 -7.15
N VAL A 338 8.14 27.31 -6.70
CA VAL A 338 7.64 28.42 -7.52
C VAL A 338 8.55 29.66 -7.39
N ASP A 339 8.62 30.46 -8.46
CA ASP A 339 9.38 31.70 -8.47
C ASP A 339 8.73 32.75 -7.55
N ALA A 340 9.49 33.36 -6.66
CA ALA A 340 9.02 34.41 -5.80
C ALA A 340 9.13 35.80 -6.47
N SER A 341 8.21 36.70 -6.14
CA SER A 341 8.17 38.06 -6.70
C SER A 341 9.39 38.91 -6.33
N ASP A 342 10.14 38.53 -5.30
CA ASP A 342 11.34 39.21 -4.80
C ASP A 342 12.66 38.65 -5.34
N GLY A 343 12.59 37.65 -6.25
CA GLY A 343 13.75 37.08 -6.95
C GLY A 343 14.31 35.82 -6.31
N ASP A 344 13.74 35.36 -5.18
CA ASP A 344 14.01 34.07 -4.56
C ASP A 344 13.11 32.97 -5.13
N TRP A 345 13.17 31.77 -4.56
CA TRP A 345 12.29 30.67 -4.86
C TRP A 345 11.59 30.19 -3.60
N LEU A 346 10.27 29.89 -3.73
CA LEU A 346 9.45 29.36 -2.65
C LEU A 346 9.19 27.88 -2.86
N TYR A 347 9.51 27.10 -1.86
CA TYR A 347 9.19 25.70 -1.76
C TYR A 347 8.00 25.55 -0.82
N PHE A 348 7.02 24.79 -1.20
CA PHE A 348 5.89 24.52 -0.32
C PHE A 348 5.50 23.05 -0.27
N ASP A 349 4.98 22.63 0.86
CA ASP A 349 4.38 21.32 1.10
C ASP A 349 3.10 21.56 1.92
N TYR A 350 2.00 20.98 1.47
CA TYR A 350 0.69 21.06 2.10
C TYR A 350 0.15 19.64 2.33
N THR A 351 -0.45 19.44 3.48
CA THR A 351 -1.32 18.31 3.82
C THR A 351 -2.53 18.86 4.58
N PRO A 352 -3.72 18.21 4.59
CA PRO A 352 -4.93 18.75 5.23
C PRO A 352 -4.69 19.35 6.61
N GLY A 353 -5.02 20.62 6.77
CA GLY A 353 -4.86 21.39 8.00
C GLY A 353 -3.42 21.84 8.30
N GLU A 354 -2.46 21.67 7.41
CA GLU A 354 -1.05 21.96 7.68
C GLU A 354 -0.28 22.27 6.41
N TYR A 355 0.50 23.35 6.43
CA TYR A 355 1.39 23.67 5.31
C TYR A 355 2.73 24.23 5.79
N ASP A 356 3.76 24.09 4.97
CA ASP A 356 5.07 24.71 5.13
C ASP A 356 5.42 25.49 3.86
N VAL A 357 5.96 26.70 4.03
CA VAL A 357 6.49 27.53 2.95
C VAL A 357 7.87 27.98 3.34
N ARG A 358 8.88 27.60 2.58
CA ARG A 358 10.29 27.93 2.84
C ARG A 358 10.98 28.46 1.60
N ARG A 359 12.03 29.24 1.79
CA ARG A 359 12.90 29.69 0.71
C ARG A 359 13.94 28.63 0.36
N GLY A 360 14.27 28.52 -0.92
CA GLY A 360 15.23 27.52 -1.39
C GLY A 360 15.96 27.95 -2.66
N ASN A 361 16.75 27.03 -3.21
CA ASN A 361 17.55 27.27 -4.38
C ASN A 361 16.69 27.48 -5.63
N ALA A 362 17.23 28.24 -6.59
CA ALA A 362 16.58 28.48 -7.86
C ALA A 362 16.32 27.17 -8.63
N ALA A 363 15.14 27.06 -9.24
CA ALA A 363 14.81 26.03 -10.22
C ALA A 363 14.74 26.64 -11.64
N VAL A 364 14.57 25.77 -12.65
CA VAL A 364 14.50 26.21 -14.06
C VAL A 364 13.16 26.85 -14.37
N THR A 365 12.07 26.29 -13.82
CA THR A 365 10.70 26.80 -13.96
C THR A 365 9.93 26.51 -12.68
N GLY A 366 8.91 27.34 -12.41
CA GLY A 366 7.95 27.05 -11.35
C GLY A 366 7.14 25.80 -11.68
N ARG A 367 7.00 24.90 -10.70
CA ARG A 367 6.23 23.67 -10.85
C ARG A 367 5.60 23.26 -9.54
N PHE A 368 4.41 22.70 -9.62
CA PHE A 368 3.74 22.15 -8.45
C PHE A 368 2.80 21.00 -8.84
N CYS A 369 2.43 20.21 -7.84
CA CYS A 369 1.55 19.07 -7.97
C CYS A 369 0.56 19.06 -6.82
N VAL A 370 -0.71 18.79 -7.12
CA VAL A 370 -1.80 18.59 -6.17
C VAL A 370 -2.32 17.17 -6.31
N ILE A 371 -2.39 16.43 -5.21
CA ILE A 371 -2.86 15.05 -5.15
C ILE A 371 -4.11 15.01 -4.29
N GLY A 372 -5.14 14.33 -4.76
CA GLY A 372 -6.39 14.22 -4.01
C GLY A 372 -7.42 13.33 -4.67
N SER A 373 -8.62 13.33 -4.11
CA SER A 373 -9.78 12.62 -4.66
C SER A 373 -10.81 13.60 -5.15
N LYS A 374 -11.38 13.33 -6.34
CA LYS A 374 -12.41 14.18 -6.97
C LYS A 374 -11.94 15.63 -7.14
N LEU A 375 -10.71 15.82 -7.62
CA LEU A 375 -10.14 17.14 -7.84
C LEU A 375 -10.97 17.95 -8.83
N ASN A 376 -11.20 19.22 -8.49
CA ASN A 376 -11.78 20.21 -9.41
C ASN A 376 -10.64 21.03 -10.04
N GLU A 377 -10.08 20.52 -11.15
CA GLU A 377 -8.92 21.13 -11.82
C GLU A 377 -9.18 22.57 -12.26
N GLN A 378 -10.41 22.89 -12.69
CA GLN A 378 -10.75 24.24 -13.10
C GLN A 378 -10.70 25.22 -11.91
N ALA A 379 -11.24 24.84 -10.77
CA ALA A 379 -11.17 25.65 -9.56
C ALA A 379 -9.72 25.78 -9.03
N LEU A 380 -8.93 24.72 -9.17
CA LEU A 380 -7.49 24.75 -8.83
C LEU A 380 -6.70 25.69 -9.75
N LYS A 381 -6.95 25.66 -11.06
CA LYS A 381 -6.36 26.60 -12.01
C LYS A 381 -6.68 28.06 -11.65
N GLU A 382 -7.94 28.34 -11.30
CA GLU A 382 -8.38 29.67 -10.88
C GLU A 382 -7.70 30.08 -9.55
N LEU A 383 -7.61 29.16 -8.58
CA LEU A 383 -6.98 29.43 -7.28
C LEU A 383 -5.49 29.75 -7.41
N PHE A 384 -4.76 28.94 -8.20
CA PHE A 384 -3.34 29.16 -8.47
C PHE A 384 -3.10 30.24 -9.54
N GLU A 385 -4.17 30.75 -10.20
CA GLU A 385 -4.14 31.70 -11.30
C GLU A 385 -3.16 31.26 -12.43
N VAL A 386 -3.30 30.01 -12.87
CA VAL A 386 -2.53 29.39 -13.95
C VAL A 386 -3.45 28.98 -15.09
N GLU A 387 -2.95 28.99 -16.33
CA GLU A 387 -3.75 28.69 -17.54
C GLU A 387 -3.68 27.20 -17.95
#